data_830b1842472ecdf7e8be9df5597a314d
#
_entry.id   830b1842472ecdf7e8be9df5597a314d
#
_cell.length_a   1.000
_cell.length_b   1.000
_cell.length_c   1.000
_cell.angle_alpha   90.00
_cell.angle_beta   90.00
_cell.angle_gamma   90.00
#
_symmetry.space_group_name_H-M   'P 1'
#
loop_
_entity.id
_entity.type
_entity.pdbx_description
1 polymer ?
#
loop_
_entity_poly.entity_id
_entity_poly.type
_entity_poly.pdbx_seq_one_letter_code
_entity_poly.pdbx_strand_id
1 'polypeptide(L)'
;MDKNAMMKKLTREAFEKGSFSGSWLYAENGEIVSKGAIGFCDPAGAIPVREDTLFDIGSVSKPMTATAIMLLVRDGLLTLDDAITDHFPEIPYTGVKIRHLLTHTSGLPDYIPYFMSLITEGGGIPDNSAVLPFLKDCGEPAHFAPGDGWEYCNPGYALLAMLTEKLSGMPFSEFLKKRVFEPSGMTNTRLLHRIKDGLTIENLALGQVFEDGEWKLAEQSRWKDVVAGLDGTDGAGYVKSSILDLYAWDRALRSGALLTAEEQEMMTEPVRLNNGEIGNGYGFGWGLMPDDDGNIVAFHTGYLPGYTALIKRWLERDAVLITLCDRDHTDARAYNGFVTGLDAIINGEEPKPLTALEDIAISEPDRTNWESFCGRYEMNDEDLMIEEVFMKDGELFASVHDELGGKEIVRLYPLGNNVFGRKAGMAKLTFRDGVMMINDLPCKKL
;
A
#
# COMPACT_ATOMS: atom_id res chain seq x y z
N MET A 1 27.14 12.02 -12.96
CA MET A 1 26.27 10.89 -13.36
C MET A 1 25.00 11.46 -14.00
N ASP A 2 24.56 10.97 -15.14
CA ASP A 2 23.30 11.41 -15.76
C ASP A 2 22.13 10.60 -15.17
N LYS A 3 21.54 11.12 -14.09
CA LYS A 3 20.41 10.48 -13.39
C LYS A 3 19.25 10.17 -14.35
N ASN A 4 18.91 11.08 -15.27
CA ASN A 4 17.81 10.90 -16.22
C ASN A 4 18.03 9.70 -17.15
N ALA A 5 19.23 9.62 -17.75
CA ALA A 5 19.57 8.50 -18.64
C ALA A 5 19.55 7.15 -17.87
N MET A 6 20.08 7.14 -16.65
CA MET A 6 20.12 5.92 -15.82
C MET A 6 18.73 5.47 -15.39
N MET A 7 17.86 6.38 -14.92
CA MET A 7 16.47 6.06 -14.53
C MET A 7 15.69 5.50 -15.72
N LYS A 8 15.82 6.12 -16.90
CA LYS A 8 15.18 5.62 -18.13
C LYS A 8 15.68 4.23 -18.53
N LYS A 9 16.98 3.96 -18.37
CA LYS A 9 17.56 2.64 -18.64
C LYS A 9 17.03 1.60 -17.66
N LEU A 10 17.07 1.90 -16.35
CA LEU A 10 16.59 1.01 -15.29
C LEU A 10 15.10 0.70 -15.46
N THR A 11 14.27 1.71 -15.76
CA THR A 11 12.83 1.52 -15.96
C THR A 11 12.54 0.65 -17.19
N ARG A 12 13.31 0.81 -18.28
CA ARG A 12 13.18 -0.07 -19.44
C ARG A 12 13.56 -1.51 -19.10
N GLU A 13 14.66 -1.72 -18.38
CA GLU A 13 15.04 -3.04 -17.89
C GLU A 13 13.97 -3.66 -16.99
N ALA A 14 13.39 -2.87 -16.07
CA ALA A 14 12.31 -3.32 -15.20
C ALA A 14 11.07 -3.74 -16.00
N PHE A 15 10.71 -3.00 -17.05
CA PHE A 15 9.60 -3.37 -17.94
C PHE A 15 9.88 -4.66 -18.71
N GLU A 16 11.06 -4.79 -19.32
CA GLU A 16 11.48 -5.98 -20.07
C GLU A 16 11.51 -7.23 -19.19
N LYS A 17 11.84 -7.09 -17.90
CA LYS A 17 11.83 -8.15 -16.89
C LYS A 17 10.46 -8.38 -16.25
N GLY A 18 9.43 -7.65 -16.64
CA GLY A 18 8.07 -7.77 -16.13
C GLY A 18 7.83 -7.17 -14.74
N SER A 19 8.83 -6.49 -14.14
CA SER A 19 8.75 -5.96 -12.79
C SER A 19 8.15 -4.55 -12.69
N PHE A 20 7.90 -3.86 -13.80
CA PHE A 20 7.30 -2.54 -13.82
C PHE A 20 6.54 -2.28 -15.13
N SER A 21 5.32 -1.78 -15.05
CA SER A 21 4.54 -1.19 -16.13
C SER A 21 3.81 0.01 -15.53
N GLY A 22 4.09 1.23 -16.00
CA GLY A 22 3.55 2.41 -15.33
C GLY A 22 4.32 3.68 -15.65
N SER A 23 4.26 4.64 -14.73
CA SER A 23 4.91 5.94 -14.87
C SER A 23 5.75 6.28 -13.64
N TRP A 24 6.81 7.06 -13.82
CA TRP A 24 7.69 7.54 -12.76
C TRP A 24 8.04 9.01 -12.92
N LEU A 25 8.34 9.66 -11.81
CA LEU A 25 8.86 11.03 -11.76
C LEU A 25 9.83 11.17 -10.60
N TYR A 26 10.99 11.73 -10.87
CA TYR A 26 11.92 12.23 -9.88
C TYR A 26 12.18 13.72 -10.10
N ALA A 27 12.02 14.49 -9.05
CA ALA A 27 12.33 15.91 -9.04
C ALA A 27 13.24 16.26 -7.85
N GLU A 28 14.09 17.26 -8.02
CA GLU A 28 15.03 17.76 -7.01
C GLU A 28 15.17 19.28 -7.17
N ASN A 29 15.22 20.01 -6.06
CA ASN A 29 15.27 21.48 -6.03
C ASN A 29 14.16 22.17 -6.86
N GLY A 30 12.97 21.60 -6.83
CA GLY A 30 11.81 22.11 -7.58
C GLY A 30 11.81 21.82 -9.07
N GLU A 31 12.81 21.09 -9.59
CA GLU A 31 12.92 20.77 -11.02
C GLU A 31 12.79 19.27 -11.29
N ILE A 32 12.07 18.91 -12.34
CA ILE A 32 11.96 17.52 -12.76
C ILE A 32 13.27 17.07 -13.41
N VAL A 33 13.98 16.16 -12.75
CA VAL A 33 15.23 15.56 -13.22
C VAL A 33 14.97 14.43 -14.21
N SER A 34 13.97 13.58 -13.91
CA SER A 34 13.58 12.47 -14.78
C SER A 34 12.10 12.19 -14.63
N LYS A 35 11.43 11.91 -15.74
CA LYS A 35 10.09 11.35 -15.76
C LYS A 35 9.88 10.54 -17.02
N GLY A 36 8.86 9.70 -17.00
CA GLY A 36 8.45 8.92 -18.16
C GLY A 36 7.33 7.93 -17.85
N ALA A 37 6.98 7.19 -18.89
CA ALA A 37 5.98 6.15 -18.81
C ALA A 37 6.38 4.99 -19.72
N ILE A 38 6.03 3.77 -19.34
CA ILE A 38 6.28 2.55 -20.11
C ILE A 38 5.19 1.52 -19.84
N GLY A 39 4.87 0.70 -20.83
CA GLY A 39 3.85 -0.34 -20.71
C GLY A 39 2.50 0.09 -21.27
N PHE A 40 1.46 -0.62 -20.85
CA PHE A 40 0.11 -0.48 -21.43
C PHE A 40 -0.94 -0.48 -20.32
N CYS A 41 -1.97 0.33 -20.50
CA CYS A 41 -3.09 0.48 -19.57
C CYS A 41 -4.00 -0.77 -19.49
N ASP A 42 -3.77 -1.76 -20.34
CA ASP A 42 -4.61 -2.96 -20.46
C ASP A 42 -3.76 -4.19 -20.83
N PRO A 43 -4.21 -5.41 -20.48
CA PRO A 43 -3.47 -6.64 -20.80
C PRO A 43 -3.33 -6.93 -22.29
N ALA A 44 -4.22 -6.36 -23.13
CA ALA A 44 -4.16 -6.54 -24.59
C ALA A 44 -3.05 -5.72 -25.24
N GLY A 45 -2.43 -4.79 -24.50
CA GLY A 45 -1.36 -3.93 -25.00
C GLY A 45 -1.80 -2.92 -26.04
N ALA A 46 -3.09 -2.50 -25.99
CA ALA A 46 -3.66 -1.60 -26.98
C ALA A 46 -3.45 -0.11 -26.66
N ILE A 47 -3.45 0.25 -25.37
CA ILE A 47 -3.40 1.63 -24.91
C ILE A 47 -2.09 1.85 -24.14
N PRO A 48 -1.13 2.62 -24.67
CA PRO A 48 0.12 2.87 -23.98
C PRO A 48 -0.08 3.74 -22.73
N VAL A 49 0.66 3.43 -21.67
CA VAL A 49 0.75 4.29 -20.48
C VAL A 49 1.43 5.60 -20.87
N ARG A 50 0.93 6.71 -20.32
CA ARG A 50 1.46 8.06 -20.49
C ARG A 50 1.76 8.69 -19.13
N GLU A 51 2.48 9.80 -19.12
CA GLU A 51 2.80 10.54 -17.88
C GLU A 51 1.54 11.11 -17.19
N ASP A 52 0.47 11.36 -17.93
CA ASP A 52 -0.83 11.82 -17.45
C ASP A 52 -1.85 10.69 -17.21
N THR A 53 -1.45 9.45 -17.44
CA THR A 53 -2.30 8.29 -17.17
C THR A 53 -2.59 8.20 -15.66
N LEU A 54 -3.86 7.96 -15.36
CA LEU A 54 -4.34 7.76 -13.99
C LEU A 54 -4.09 6.32 -13.55
N PHE A 55 -3.75 6.17 -12.28
CA PHE A 55 -3.66 4.89 -11.59
C PHE A 55 -4.47 4.98 -10.29
N ASP A 56 -4.99 3.87 -9.83
CA ASP A 56 -5.40 3.80 -8.43
C ASP A 56 -4.14 3.84 -7.56
N ILE A 57 -4.07 4.83 -6.68
CA ILE A 57 -2.88 5.05 -5.85
C ILE A 57 -2.95 4.36 -4.50
N GLY A 58 -4.02 3.58 -4.25
CA GLY A 58 -4.21 2.86 -3.00
C GLY A 58 -4.00 3.74 -1.78
N SER A 59 -3.24 3.27 -0.82
CA SER A 59 -2.99 3.96 0.44
C SER A 59 -2.19 5.28 0.34
N VAL A 60 -1.60 5.61 -0.81
CA VAL A 60 -1.09 6.98 -1.06
C VAL A 60 -2.22 8.04 -0.96
N SER A 61 -3.47 7.61 -0.90
CA SER A 61 -4.63 8.46 -0.58
C SER A 61 -4.66 8.95 0.88
N LYS A 62 -4.06 8.20 1.82
CA LYS A 62 -4.11 8.52 3.26
C LYS A 62 -3.50 9.87 3.63
N PRO A 63 -2.35 10.27 3.10
CA PRO A 63 -1.83 11.62 3.32
C PRO A 63 -2.79 12.73 2.86
N MET A 64 -3.60 12.49 1.82
CA MET A 64 -4.61 13.44 1.35
C MET A 64 -5.79 13.51 2.30
N THR A 65 -6.21 12.38 2.88
CA THR A 65 -7.21 12.32 3.94
C THR A 65 -6.73 13.02 5.20
N ALA A 66 -5.48 12.79 5.61
CA ALA A 66 -4.87 13.51 6.73
C ALA A 66 -4.81 15.04 6.47
N THR A 67 -4.48 15.45 5.24
CA THR A 67 -4.56 16.84 4.82
C THR A 67 -5.98 17.42 4.98
N ALA A 68 -7.02 16.67 4.59
CA ALA A 68 -8.41 17.10 4.78
C ALA A 68 -8.75 17.32 6.26
N ILE A 69 -8.30 16.44 7.16
CA ILE A 69 -8.46 16.61 8.60
C ILE A 69 -7.72 17.86 9.11
N MET A 70 -6.50 18.10 8.69
CA MET A 70 -5.74 19.28 9.07
C MET A 70 -6.42 20.57 8.61
N LEU A 71 -7.05 20.57 7.44
CA LEU A 71 -7.86 21.70 6.97
C LEU A 71 -9.10 21.94 7.85
N LEU A 72 -9.76 20.89 8.33
CA LEU A 72 -10.88 21.02 9.28
C LEU A 72 -10.42 21.52 10.65
N VAL A 73 -9.25 21.10 11.12
CA VAL A 73 -8.61 21.65 12.34
C VAL A 73 -8.34 23.14 12.19
N ARG A 74 -7.77 23.56 11.06
CA ARG A 74 -7.54 24.98 10.73
C ARG A 74 -8.83 25.79 10.70
N ASP A 75 -9.90 25.20 10.16
CA ASP A 75 -11.22 25.83 10.09
C ASP A 75 -11.91 25.89 11.48
N GLY A 76 -11.32 25.29 12.52
CA GLY A 76 -11.87 25.24 13.88
C GLY A 76 -13.08 24.32 14.04
N LEU A 77 -13.25 23.35 13.13
CA LEU A 77 -14.38 22.41 13.14
C LEU A 77 -14.11 21.18 13.99
N LEU A 78 -12.86 20.87 14.29
CA LEU A 78 -12.45 19.81 15.21
C LEU A 78 -11.06 20.10 15.78
N THR A 79 -10.69 19.33 16.82
CA THR A 79 -9.32 19.27 17.34
C THR A 79 -8.77 17.82 17.20
N LEU A 80 -7.45 17.68 17.17
CA LEU A 80 -6.81 16.37 17.12
C LEU A 80 -7.07 15.52 18.39
N ASP A 81 -7.47 16.16 19.48
CA ASP A 81 -7.78 15.50 20.75
C ASP A 81 -9.26 15.20 20.96
N ASP A 82 -10.13 15.57 20.03
CA ASP A 82 -11.55 15.22 20.09
C ASP A 82 -11.68 13.69 20.06
N ALA A 83 -12.61 13.16 20.88
CA ALA A 83 -12.90 11.74 20.88
C ALA A 83 -13.75 11.39 19.66
N ILE A 84 -13.44 10.28 18.98
CA ILE A 84 -14.24 9.83 17.84
C ILE A 84 -15.70 9.56 18.24
N THR A 85 -15.95 9.15 19.48
CA THR A 85 -17.28 8.92 20.04
C THR A 85 -18.12 10.19 20.20
N ASP A 86 -17.52 11.38 20.21
CA ASP A 86 -18.26 12.65 20.20
C ASP A 86 -18.94 12.88 18.84
N HIS A 87 -18.37 12.29 17.79
CA HIS A 87 -18.90 12.38 16.45
C HIS A 87 -19.71 11.14 16.03
N PHE A 88 -19.31 9.96 16.50
CA PHE A 88 -19.95 8.67 16.20
C PHE A 88 -20.19 7.91 17.53
N PRO A 89 -21.26 8.27 18.29
CA PRO A 89 -21.51 7.71 19.62
C PRO A 89 -21.87 6.22 19.62
N GLU A 90 -22.17 5.64 18.46
CA GLU A 90 -22.42 4.22 18.28
C GLU A 90 -21.15 3.35 18.33
N ILE A 91 -19.95 3.93 18.19
CA ILE A 91 -18.68 3.22 18.26
C ILE A 91 -18.41 2.80 19.72
N PRO A 92 -18.22 1.49 20.01
CA PRO A 92 -18.00 1.01 21.37
C PRO A 92 -16.59 1.24 21.92
N TYR A 93 -15.64 1.64 21.07
CA TYR A 93 -14.22 1.81 21.41
C TYR A 93 -13.98 3.19 21.99
N THR A 94 -13.93 3.28 23.33
CA THR A 94 -13.77 4.55 24.04
C THR A 94 -12.31 5.01 24.12
N GLY A 95 -12.08 6.32 24.23
CA GLY A 95 -10.75 6.91 24.36
C GLY A 95 -9.99 7.07 23.03
N VAL A 96 -10.54 6.60 21.92
CA VAL A 96 -9.96 6.81 20.59
C VAL A 96 -10.15 8.29 20.21
N LYS A 97 -9.03 8.97 19.95
CA LYS A 97 -8.97 10.37 19.49
C LYS A 97 -8.70 10.43 18.00
N ILE A 98 -8.97 11.59 17.38
CA ILE A 98 -8.69 11.83 15.96
C ILE A 98 -7.22 11.56 15.63
N ARG A 99 -6.27 12.01 16.47
CA ARG A 99 -4.85 11.74 16.27
C ARG A 99 -4.51 10.24 16.23
N HIS A 100 -5.21 9.41 17.00
CA HIS A 100 -4.99 7.96 16.99
C HIS A 100 -5.39 7.31 15.68
N LEU A 101 -6.43 7.83 15.00
CA LEU A 101 -6.84 7.38 13.67
C LEU A 101 -5.81 7.78 12.61
N LEU A 102 -5.28 9.02 12.69
CA LEU A 102 -4.28 9.55 11.78
C LEU A 102 -2.94 8.79 11.84
N THR A 103 -2.60 8.25 13.02
CA THR A 103 -1.29 7.65 13.31
C THR A 103 -1.32 6.13 13.44
N HIS A 104 -2.47 5.48 13.20
CA HIS A 104 -2.63 4.03 13.36
C HIS A 104 -2.39 3.52 14.79
N THR A 105 -2.73 4.34 15.79
CA THR A 105 -2.59 4.00 17.23
C THR A 105 -3.93 3.85 17.92
N SER A 106 -4.99 3.57 17.17
CA SER A 106 -6.36 3.47 17.71
C SER A 106 -6.68 2.12 18.34
N GLY A 107 -6.05 1.03 17.88
CA GLY A 107 -6.37 -0.35 18.25
C GLY A 107 -7.71 -0.86 17.70
N LEU A 108 -8.32 -0.19 16.71
CA LEU A 108 -9.57 -0.62 16.09
C LEU A 108 -9.36 -1.87 15.22
N PRO A 109 -10.27 -2.85 15.23
CA PRO A 109 -10.22 -4.00 14.34
C PRO A 109 -10.41 -3.60 12.88
N ASP A 110 -9.83 -4.37 11.92
CA ASP A 110 -9.93 -4.07 10.49
C ASP A 110 -11.22 -4.66 9.89
N TYR A 111 -11.85 -3.92 8.98
CA TYR A 111 -13.09 -4.32 8.30
C TYR A 111 -12.86 -5.24 7.10
N ILE A 112 -11.65 -5.41 6.61
CA ILE A 112 -11.38 -6.12 5.36
C ILE A 112 -11.96 -7.54 5.37
N PRO A 113 -11.75 -8.39 6.41
CA PRO A 113 -12.36 -9.73 6.45
C PRO A 113 -13.89 -9.70 6.40
N TYR A 114 -14.50 -8.73 7.08
CA TYR A 114 -15.96 -8.54 7.08
C TYR A 114 -16.47 -8.12 5.68
N PHE A 115 -15.80 -7.20 5.02
CA PHE A 115 -16.18 -6.75 3.68
C PHE A 115 -16.04 -7.87 2.65
N MET A 116 -15.01 -8.71 2.78
CA MET A 116 -14.88 -9.91 1.95
C MET A 116 -16.05 -10.89 2.18
N SER A 117 -16.49 -11.09 3.41
CA SER A 117 -17.64 -11.95 3.69
C SER A 117 -18.92 -11.41 3.04
N LEU A 118 -19.16 -10.11 3.08
CA LEU A 118 -20.32 -9.48 2.42
C LEU A 118 -20.35 -9.76 0.91
N ILE A 119 -19.21 -9.67 0.23
CA ILE A 119 -19.10 -9.98 -1.21
C ILE A 119 -19.40 -11.45 -1.47
N THR A 120 -18.76 -12.36 -0.73
CA THR A 120 -18.93 -13.82 -0.93
C THR A 120 -20.35 -14.30 -0.62
N GLU A 121 -21.05 -13.63 0.28
CA GLU A 121 -22.44 -13.88 0.63
C GLU A 121 -23.46 -13.21 -0.31
N GLY A 122 -22.98 -12.45 -1.31
CA GLY A 122 -23.85 -11.76 -2.27
C GLY A 122 -24.46 -10.45 -1.76
N GLY A 123 -23.88 -9.85 -0.72
CA GLY A 123 -24.34 -8.61 -0.09
C GLY A 123 -24.04 -7.32 -0.86
N GLY A 124 -23.40 -7.43 -2.03
CA GLY A 124 -23.01 -6.27 -2.83
C GLY A 124 -21.67 -5.66 -2.37
N ILE A 125 -21.22 -4.62 -3.08
CA ILE A 125 -19.95 -3.93 -2.77
C ILE A 125 -20.17 -2.97 -1.60
N PRO A 126 -19.50 -3.18 -0.45
CA PRO A 126 -19.62 -2.31 0.70
C PRO A 126 -19.01 -0.93 0.44
N ASP A 127 -19.46 0.05 1.23
CA ASP A 127 -18.89 1.40 1.27
C ASP A 127 -18.72 1.88 2.71
N ASN A 128 -18.35 3.15 2.89
CA ASN A 128 -18.14 3.72 4.22
C ASN A 128 -19.35 3.60 5.14
N SER A 129 -20.58 3.47 4.61
CA SER A 129 -21.77 3.25 5.45
C SER A 129 -21.76 1.92 6.19
N ALA A 130 -20.96 0.95 5.74
CA ALA A 130 -20.81 -0.35 6.40
C ALA A 130 -19.76 -0.33 7.54
N VAL A 131 -18.94 0.72 7.64
CA VAL A 131 -17.84 0.81 8.64
C VAL A 131 -18.40 0.92 10.07
N LEU A 132 -19.37 1.82 10.29
CA LEU A 132 -19.95 2.00 11.63
C LEU A 132 -20.74 0.76 12.10
N PRO A 133 -21.60 0.14 11.28
CA PRO A 133 -22.23 -1.14 11.62
C PRO A 133 -21.21 -2.23 11.96
N PHE A 134 -20.13 -2.36 11.16
CA PHE A 134 -19.06 -3.29 11.45
C PHE A 134 -18.46 -3.03 12.84
N LEU A 135 -17.94 -1.83 13.11
CA LEU A 135 -17.31 -1.48 14.38
C LEU A 135 -18.23 -1.66 15.58
N LYS A 136 -19.53 -1.44 15.39
CA LYS A 136 -20.53 -1.62 16.44
C LYS A 136 -20.81 -3.08 16.75
N ASP A 137 -20.93 -3.91 15.71
CA ASP A 137 -21.55 -5.23 15.80
C ASP A 137 -20.54 -6.40 15.65
N CYS A 138 -19.27 -6.15 15.30
CA CYS A 138 -18.25 -7.20 15.12
C CYS A 138 -17.97 -7.96 16.43
N GLY A 139 -18.13 -7.33 17.59
CA GLY A 139 -17.88 -7.94 18.90
C GLY A 139 -16.40 -8.18 19.20
N GLU A 140 -15.51 -7.72 18.34
CA GLU A 140 -14.06 -7.83 18.56
C GLU A 140 -13.61 -6.79 19.61
N PRO A 141 -12.74 -7.15 20.55
CA PRO A 141 -12.13 -6.16 21.45
C PRO A 141 -11.16 -5.29 20.65
N ALA A 142 -10.85 -4.09 21.18
CA ALA A 142 -9.71 -3.34 20.66
C ALA A 142 -8.42 -4.17 20.84
N HIS A 143 -7.54 -4.14 19.84
CA HIS A 143 -6.28 -4.91 19.85
C HIS A 143 -5.33 -4.41 20.95
N PHE A 144 -5.39 -3.10 21.23
CA PHE A 144 -4.69 -2.42 22.33
C PHE A 144 -5.45 -1.16 22.74
N ALA A 145 -5.12 -0.59 23.90
CA ALA A 145 -5.69 0.68 24.32
C ALA A 145 -5.13 1.83 23.42
N PRO A 146 -5.95 2.87 23.11
CA PRO A 146 -5.50 3.96 22.25
C PRO A 146 -4.18 4.57 22.70
N GLY A 147 -3.20 4.57 21.81
CA GLY A 147 -1.83 5.04 22.06
C GLY A 147 -0.88 4.03 22.70
N ASP A 148 -1.32 2.82 23.08
CA ASP A 148 -0.44 1.81 23.68
C ASP A 148 0.29 0.94 22.66
N GLY A 149 -0.18 0.93 21.39
CA GLY A 149 0.40 0.17 20.29
C GLY A 149 0.25 0.88 18.95
N TRP A 150 0.86 0.29 17.95
CA TRP A 150 0.74 0.70 16.56
C TRP A 150 0.33 -0.50 15.69
N GLU A 151 -0.73 -0.34 14.91
CA GLU A 151 -1.20 -1.31 13.93
C GLU A 151 -1.89 -0.58 12.79
N TYR A 152 -1.51 -0.90 11.56
CA TYR A 152 -2.07 -0.25 10.38
C TYR A 152 -3.59 -0.50 10.29
N CYS A 153 -4.38 0.57 10.22
CA CYS A 153 -5.83 0.49 10.40
C CYS A 153 -6.57 1.27 9.31
N ASN A 154 -7.15 0.57 8.33
CA ASN A 154 -7.97 1.18 7.29
C ASN A 154 -9.29 1.77 7.81
N PRO A 155 -10.02 1.11 8.75
CA PRO A 155 -11.21 1.69 9.36
C PRO A 155 -11.00 3.09 9.95
N GLY A 156 -9.82 3.35 10.53
CA GLY A 156 -9.48 4.68 11.04
C GLY A 156 -9.56 5.76 9.96
N TYR A 157 -9.04 5.48 8.78
CA TYR A 157 -9.07 6.44 7.67
C TYR A 157 -10.43 6.54 7.00
N ALA A 158 -11.22 5.48 6.97
CA ALA A 158 -12.61 5.54 6.54
C ALA A 158 -13.44 6.43 7.50
N LEU A 159 -13.24 6.31 8.82
CA LEU A 159 -13.86 7.20 9.82
C LEU A 159 -13.44 8.66 9.63
N LEU A 160 -12.18 8.95 9.28
CA LEU A 160 -11.72 10.31 8.99
C LEU A 160 -12.40 10.90 7.74
N ALA A 161 -12.64 10.10 6.70
CA ALA A 161 -13.41 10.52 5.54
C ALA A 161 -14.87 10.82 5.91
N MET A 162 -15.53 9.92 6.64
CA MET A 162 -16.91 10.12 7.14
C MET A 162 -17.02 11.35 8.06
N LEU A 163 -16.02 11.58 8.90
CA LEU A 163 -15.93 12.76 9.76
C LEU A 163 -15.81 14.04 8.93
N THR A 164 -15.01 13.99 7.85
CA THR A 164 -14.87 15.11 6.92
C THR A 164 -16.22 15.46 6.29
N GLU A 165 -16.99 14.47 5.83
CA GLU A 165 -18.35 14.69 5.30
C GLU A 165 -19.27 15.31 6.33
N LYS A 166 -19.28 14.73 7.53
CA LYS A 166 -20.17 15.15 8.63
C LYS A 166 -19.92 16.61 9.02
N LEU A 167 -18.66 17.03 9.15
CA LEU A 167 -18.30 18.37 9.61
C LEU A 167 -18.35 19.42 8.51
N SER A 168 -17.99 19.04 7.27
CA SER A 168 -18.00 19.97 6.15
C SER A 168 -19.37 20.12 5.49
N GLY A 169 -20.26 19.14 5.66
CA GLY A 169 -21.55 19.05 4.96
C GLY A 169 -21.39 18.73 3.46
N MET A 170 -20.22 18.29 3.01
CA MET A 170 -19.93 17.95 1.61
C MET A 170 -19.55 16.46 1.50
N PRO A 171 -19.87 15.76 0.40
CA PRO A 171 -19.27 14.46 0.10
C PRO A 171 -17.75 14.53 0.17
N PHE A 172 -17.09 13.47 0.66
CA PHE A 172 -15.64 13.45 0.83
C PHE A 172 -14.89 13.70 -0.48
N SER A 173 -15.37 13.11 -1.58
CA SER A 173 -14.82 13.33 -2.93
C SER A 173 -14.87 14.80 -3.35
N GLU A 174 -15.96 15.51 -3.05
CA GLU A 174 -16.11 16.94 -3.33
C GLU A 174 -15.23 17.80 -2.41
N PHE A 175 -15.09 17.40 -1.14
CA PHE A 175 -14.19 18.08 -0.21
C PHE A 175 -12.74 17.98 -0.70
N LEU A 176 -12.27 16.77 -1.02
CA LEU A 176 -10.92 16.57 -1.56
C LEU A 176 -10.73 17.38 -2.85
N LYS A 177 -11.66 17.32 -3.77
CA LYS A 177 -11.60 18.09 -5.02
C LYS A 177 -11.41 19.58 -4.77
N LYS A 178 -12.28 20.19 -3.95
CA LYS A 178 -12.30 21.66 -3.74
C LYS A 178 -11.20 22.14 -2.81
N ARG A 179 -10.83 21.35 -1.80
CA ARG A 179 -9.96 21.79 -0.71
C ARG A 179 -8.55 21.25 -0.81
N VAL A 180 -8.34 20.17 -1.60
CA VAL A 180 -7.02 19.52 -1.77
C VAL A 180 -6.59 19.54 -3.23
N PHE A 181 -7.38 18.99 -4.16
CA PHE A 181 -6.91 18.79 -5.54
C PHE A 181 -6.83 20.09 -6.34
N GLU A 182 -7.90 20.87 -6.39
CA GLU A 182 -7.93 22.14 -7.12
C GLU A 182 -6.88 23.14 -6.60
N PRO A 183 -6.75 23.39 -5.27
CA PRO A 183 -5.71 24.27 -4.76
C PRO A 183 -4.28 23.80 -5.01
N SER A 184 -4.08 22.48 -5.19
CA SER A 184 -2.79 21.89 -5.51
C SER A 184 -2.49 21.82 -7.00
N GLY A 185 -3.44 22.18 -7.87
CA GLY A 185 -3.30 22.05 -9.33
C GLY A 185 -3.41 20.62 -9.86
N MET A 186 -3.98 19.70 -9.09
CA MET A 186 -4.21 18.29 -9.47
C MET A 186 -5.46 18.19 -10.36
N THR A 187 -5.30 18.48 -11.64
CA THR A 187 -6.44 18.69 -12.56
C THR A 187 -7.13 17.40 -13.00
N ASN A 188 -6.42 16.29 -12.97
CA ASN A 188 -6.92 14.98 -13.38
C ASN A 188 -7.26 14.05 -12.23
N THR A 189 -6.80 14.35 -11.03
CA THR A 189 -7.01 13.52 -9.83
C THR A 189 -8.46 13.49 -9.40
N ARG A 190 -8.96 12.31 -9.06
CA ARG A 190 -10.36 12.05 -8.69
C ARG A 190 -10.47 10.93 -7.67
N LEU A 191 -11.48 11.02 -6.82
CA LEU A 191 -11.96 9.92 -5.99
C LEU A 191 -13.22 9.36 -6.64
N LEU A 192 -13.14 8.15 -7.19
CA LEU A 192 -14.21 7.48 -7.95
C LEU A 192 -14.16 5.98 -7.70
N HIS A 193 -15.31 5.33 -7.66
CA HIS A 193 -15.49 3.90 -7.47
C HIS A 193 -15.87 3.23 -8.78
N ARG A 194 -14.87 2.72 -9.50
CA ARG A 194 -15.06 2.24 -10.86
C ARG A 194 -15.97 1.00 -10.94
N ILE A 195 -15.75 0.03 -10.06
CA ILE A 195 -16.48 -1.24 -10.08
C ILE A 195 -17.85 -1.06 -9.42
N LYS A 196 -17.89 -0.44 -8.24
CA LYS A 196 -19.13 -0.20 -7.51
C LYS A 196 -20.15 0.60 -8.33
N ASP A 197 -19.69 1.65 -9.00
CA ASP A 197 -20.56 2.58 -9.74
C ASP A 197 -20.66 2.22 -11.23
N GLY A 198 -19.98 1.15 -11.69
CA GLY A 198 -20.00 0.72 -13.09
C GLY A 198 -19.41 1.75 -14.05
N LEU A 199 -18.39 2.51 -13.62
CA LEU A 199 -17.84 3.62 -14.37
C LEU A 199 -16.75 3.15 -15.34
N THR A 200 -16.69 3.80 -16.51
CA THR A 200 -15.49 3.82 -17.36
C THR A 200 -14.75 5.12 -17.10
N ILE A 201 -13.53 5.05 -16.59
CA ILE A 201 -12.71 6.21 -16.30
C ILE A 201 -11.73 6.37 -17.46
N GLU A 202 -11.83 7.50 -18.15
CA GLU A 202 -10.93 7.81 -19.25
C GLU A 202 -9.48 7.94 -18.77
N ASN A 203 -8.54 7.43 -19.56
CA ASN A 203 -7.10 7.48 -19.27
C ASN A 203 -6.69 6.80 -17.94
N LEU A 204 -7.45 5.80 -17.47
CA LEU A 204 -7.08 4.98 -16.32
C LEU A 204 -6.35 3.72 -16.79
N ALA A 205 -5.16 3.46 -16.25
CA ALA A 205 -4.54 2.15 -16.35
C ALA A 205 -5.34 1.15 -15.51
N LEU A 206 -5.63 -0.03 -16.08
CA LEU A 206 -6.36 -1.09 -15.40
C LEU A 206 -5.38 -2.03 -14.69
N GLY A 207 -5.64 -2.30 -13.41
CA GLY A 207 -4.79 -3.14 -12.59
C GLY A 207 -4.70 -4.57 -13.12
N GLN A 208 -3.47 -5.06 -13.24
CA GLN A 208 -3.14 -6.36 -13.82
C GLN A 208 -2.42 -7.24 -12.81
N VAL A 209 -2.77 -8.52 -12.78
CA VAL A 209 -2.10 -9.56 -11.97
C VAL A 209 -1.55 -10.64 -12.88
N PHE A 210 -0.41 -11.23 -12.49
CA PHE A 210 0.18 -12.34 -13.22
C PHE A 210 -0.37 -13.66 -12.68
N GLU A 211 -1.18 -14.36 -13.48
CA GLU A 211 -1.84 -15.61 -13.10
C GLU A 211 -1.81 -16.58 -14.27
N ASP A 212 -1.53 -17.87 -14.01
CA ASP A 212 -1.45 -18.94 -15.02
C ASP A 212 -0.48 -18.65 -16.18
N GLY A 213 0.56 -17.83 -15.94
CA GLY A 213 1.57 -17.52 -16.95
C GLY A 213 1.23 -16.33 -17.85
N GLU A 214 0.15 -15.61 -17.58
CA GLU A 214 -0.28 -14.44 -18.36
C GLU A 214 -0.75 -13.28 -17.45
N TRP A 215 -0.72 -12.06 -17.98
CA TRP A 215 -1.29 -10.89 -17.33
C TRP A 215 -2.80 -10.85 -17.54
N LYS A 216 -3.57 -10.75 -16.45
CA LYS A 216 -5.04 -10.63 -16.44
C LYS A 216 -5.46 -9.38 -15.70
N LEU A 217 -6.64 -8.86 -15.99
CA LEU A 217 -7.24 -7.83 -15.15
C LEU A 217 -7.47 -8.38 -13.73
N ALA A 218 -7.10 -7.62 -12.72
CA ALA A 218 -7.26 -8.02 -11.32
C ALA A 218 -8.72 -8.38 -10.99
N GLU A 219 -9.68 -7.62 -11.53
CA GLU A 219 -11.12 -7.87 -11.40
C GLU A 219 -11.64 -9.11 -12.15
N GLN A 220 -10.82 -9.76 -12.96
CA GLN A 220 -11.12 -11.01 -13.66
C GLN A 220 -10.27 -12.18 -13.18
N SER A 221 -9.46 -11.96 -12.16
CA SER A 221 -8.57 -12.94 -11.56
C SER A 221 -9.17 -13.55 -10.28
N ARG A 222 -8.38 -14.35 -9.58
CA ARG A 222 -8.70 -14.82 -8.23
C ARG A 222 -8.92 -13.67 -7.21
N TRP A 223 -8.43 -12.47 -7.49
CA TRP A 223 -8.56 -11.29 -6.64
C TRP A 223 -9.86 -10.50 -6.86
N LYS A 224 -10.76 -10.94 -7.75
CA LYS A 224 -11.97 -10.23 -8.15
C LYS A 224 -12.82 -9.77 -6.95
N ASP A 225 -12.96 -10.62 -5.93
CA ASP A 225 -13.79 -10.34 -4.77
C ASP A 225 -13.12 -9.29 -3.84
N VAL A 226 -11.78 -9.35 -3.70
CA VAL A 226 -11.00 -8.34 -2.97
C VAL A 226 -11.07 -7.00 -3.68
N VAL A 227 -10.84 -6.97 -4.99
CA VAL A 227 -10.92 -5.76 -5.82
C VAL A 227 -12.30 -5.11 -5.72
N ALA A 228 -13.37 -5.92 -5.80
CA ALA A 228 -14.74 -5.44 -5.67
C ALA A 228 -15.05 -5.00 -4.23
N GLY A 229 -14.68 -5.80 -3.24
CA GLY A 229 -15.00 -5.57 -1.84
C GLY A 229 -14.39 -4.31 -1.25
N LEU A 230 -13.31 -3.85 -1.82
CA LEU A 230 -12.64 -2.63 -1.38
C LEU A 230 -13.02 -1.39 -2.19
N ASP A 231 -13.55 -1.52 -3.41
CA ASP A 231 -13.79 -0.39 -4.34
C ASP A 231 -14.85 0.62 -3.87
N GLY A 232 -15.52 0.41 -2.75
CA GLY A 232 -16.54 1.34 -2.24
C GLY A 232 -16.08 2.23 -1.08
N THR A 233 -14.85 2.05 -0.56
CA THR A 233 -14.40 2.74 0.66
C THR A 233 -13.56 3.97 0.39
N ASP A 234 -13.91 5.08 1.03
CA ASP A 234 -13.20 6.35 0.97
C ASP A 234 -12.24 6.53 2.15
N GLY A 235 -11.23 7.35 1.95
CA GLY A 235 -10.31 7.80 3.01
C GLY A 235 -9.06 6.94 3.13
N ALA A 236 -9.20 5.61 3.12
CA ALA A 236 -8.07 4.69 3.20
C ALA A 236 -7.38 4.46 1.85
N GLY A 237 -8.10 4.70 0.73
CA GLY A 237 -7.61 4.43 -0.63
C GLY A 237 -8.48 5.10 -1.69
N TYR A 238 -8.36 4.59 -2.93
CA TYR A 238 -9.23 4.81 -4.09
C TYR A 238 -9.17 6.18 -4.76
N VAL A 239 -8.24 7.04 -4.43
CA VAL A 239 -7.89 8.18 -5.27
C VAL A 239 -7.21 7.68 -6.54
N LYS A 240 -7.67 8.17 -7.71
CA LYS A 240 -7.05 7.95 -9.01
C LYS A 240 -6.23 9.19 -9.35
N SER A 241 -4.92 9.02 -9.57
CA SER A 241 -4.00 10.13 -9.82
C SER A 241 -2.93 9.77 -10.84
N SER A 242 -2.21 10.78 -11.30
CA SER A 242 -1.05 10.67 -12.20
C SER A 242 0.23 11.16 -11.50
N ILE A 243 1.40 10.79 -12.05
CA ILE A 243 2.68 11.32 -11.54
C ILE A 243 2.77 12.84 -11.62
N LEU A 244 2.11 13.46 -12.60
CA LEU A 244 2.10 14.92 -12.77
C LEU A 244 1.27 15.60 -11.67
N ASP A 245 0.10 15.06 -11.36
CA ASP A 245 -0.78 15.58 -10.31
C ASP A 245 -0.18 15.35 -8.91
N LEU A 246 0.43 14.19 -8.65
CA LEU A 246 1.13 13.93 -7.39
C LEU A 246 2.35 14.86 -7.21
N TYR A 247 3.04 15.18 -8.30
CA TYR A 247 4.11 16.17 -8.25
C TYR A 247 3.57 17.57 -7.95
N ALA A 248 2.47 17.97 -8.59
CA ALA A 248 1.81 19.24 -8.30
C ALA A 248 1.39 19.33 -6.82
N TRP A 249 0.88 18.24 -6.25
CA TRP A 249 0.54 18.16 -4.83
C TRP A 249 1.77 18.30 -3.93
N ASP A 250 2.89 17.62 -4.21
CA ASP A 250 4.15 17.83 -3.48
C ASP A 250 4.58 19.28 -3.51
N ARG A 251 4.50 19.96 -4.66
CA ARG A 251 4.82 21.39 -4.78
C ARG A 251 3.89 22.28 -3.96
N ALA A 252 2.59 21.98 -3.96
CA ALA A 252 1.59 22.72 -3.18
C ALA A 252 1.82 22.59 -1.67
N LEU A 253 2.20 21.39 -1.21
CA LEU A 253 2.62 21.18 0.18
C LEU A 253 3.87 22.02 0.50
N ARG A 254 4.95 21.90 -0.28
CA ARG A 254 6.23 22.60 -0.02
C ARG A 254 6.12 24.12 -0.07
N SER A 255 5.25 24.64 -0.93
CA SER A 255 5.06 26.11 -1.03
C SER A 255 4.22 26.69 0.11
N GLY A 256 3.63 25.87 0.98
CA GLY A 256 2.69 26.32 1.99
C GLY A 256 1.32 26.73 1.46
N ALA A 257 1.05 26.51 0.17
CA ALA A 257 -0.24 26.86 -0.45
C ALA A 257 -1.41 26.06 0.13
N LEU A 258 -1.15 24.82 0.52
CA LEU A 258 -2.17 23.92 1.04
C LEU A 258 -2.15 23.83 2.57
N LEU A 259 -0.98 23.63 3.16
CA LEU A 259 -0.75 23.53 4.61
C LEU A 259 0.44 24.41 5.00
N THR A 260 0.38 25.03 6.18
CA THR A 260 1.52 25.81 6.70
C THR A 260 2.71 24.90 7.04
N ALA A 261 3.88 25.48 7.25
CA ALA A 261 5.08 24.74 7.64
C ALA A 261 4.85 23.98 8.96
N GLU A 262 4.22 24.63 9.94
CA GLU A 262 3.93 24.03 11.25
C GLU A 262 2.95 22.85 11.14
N GLU A 263 1.94 22.95 10.26
CA GLU A 263 1.00 21.86 10.01
C GLU A 263 1.69 20.67 9.32
N GLN A 264 2.59 20.94 8.39
CA GLN A 264 3.37 19.89 7.73
C GLN A 264 4.37 19.21 8.68
N GLU A 265 5.04 20.01 9.53
CA GLU A 265 5.92 19.48 10.59
C GLU A 265 5.13 18.54 11.51
N MET A 266 3.93 18.95 11.95
CA MET A 266 3.05 18.10 12.77
C MET A 266 2.67 16.80 12.04
N MET A 267 2.44 16.82 10.73
CA MET A 267 2.11 15.63 9.95
C MET A 267 3.30 14.69 9.75
N THR A 268 4.51 15.21 9.82
CA THR A 268 5.76 14.46 9.60
C THR A 268 6.57 14.26 10.90
N GLU A 269 5.94 14.45 12.05
CA GLU A 269 6.49 14.06 13.35
C GLU A 269 6.11 12.61 13.65
N PRO A 270 7.09 11.70 13.94
CA PRO A 270 6.79 10.33 14.30
C PRO A 270 5.95 10.24 15.57
N VAL A 271 4.84 9.48 15.51
CA VAL A 271 3.98 9.29 16.68
C VAL A 271 4.74 8.63 17.83
N ARG A 272 4.53 9.13 19.04
CA ARG A 272 5.00 8.50 20.29
C ARG A 272 3.84 7.79 20.96
N LEU A 273 4.09 6.54 21.32
CA LEU A 273 3.17 5.73 22.11
C LEU A 273 3.17 6.20 23.57
N ASN A 274 2.18 5.79 24.34
CA ASN A 274 2.03 6.14 25.75
C ASN A 274 3.24 5.72 26.62
N ASN A 275 3.99 4.70 26.20
CA ASN A 275 5.24 4.27 26.84
C ASN A 275 6.47 5.11 26.44
N GLY A 276 6.31 6.07 25.51
CA GLY A 276 7.36 6.95 25.00
C GLY A 276 8.14 6.42 23.79
N GLU A 277 7.88 5.19 23.35
CA GLU A 277 8.49 4.61 22.15
C GLU A 277 7.91 5.23 20.87
N ILE A 278 8.64 5.13 19.77
CA ILE A 278 8.15 5.58 18.46
C ILE A 278 7.27 4.46 17.87
N GLY A 279 6.03 4.83 17.47
CA GLY A 279 5.09 3.93 16.83
C GLY A 279 5.41 3.74 15.34
N ASN A 280 6.23 2.76 15.01
CA ASN A 280 6.58 2.33 13.65
C ASN A 280 7.01 3.45 12.68
N GLY A 281 7.55 4.57 13.19
CA GLY A 281 7.96 5.68 12.34
C GLY A 281 6.82 6.22 11.47
N TYR A 282 5.62 6.42 12.03
CA TYR A 282 4.46 6.91 11.29
C TYR A 282 3.96 8.25 11.86
N GLY A 283 3.61 9.17 10.98
CA GLY A 283 3.00 10.45 11.29
C GLY A 283 1.53 10.51 10.86
N PHE A 284 1.03 11.68 10.43
CA PHE A 284 -0.35 11.80 9.94
C PHE A 284 -0.42 11.44 8.46
N GLY A 285 -0.68 10.17 8.19
CA GLY A 285 -0.77 9.62 6.84
C GLY A 285 0.58 9.39 6.14
N TRP A 286 1.68 9.56 6.82
CA TRP A 286 3.02 9.38 6.27
C TRP A 286 3.82 8.36 7.06
N GLY A 287 4.39 7.38 6.37
CA GLY A 287 5.54 6.64 6.88
C GLY A 287 6.76 7.55 6.91
N LEU A 288 7.58 7.42 7.94
CA LEU A 288 8.72 8.29 8.19
C LEU A 288 9.97 7.44 8.42
N MET A 289 11.03 7.70 7.66
CA MET A 289 12.30 7.00 7.79
C MET A 289 13.45 8.02 7.70
N PRO A 290 14.58 7.79 8.34
CA PRO A 290 15.78 8.60 8.10
C PRO A 290 16.39 8.27 6.75
N ASP A 291 16.96 9.28 6.07
CA ASP A 291 17.94 9.05 5.01
C ASP A 291 19.35 8.78 5.60
N ASP A 292 20.37 8.61 4.74
CA ASP A 292 21.74 8.32 5.15
C ASP A 292 22.36 9.45 6.00
N ASP A 293 21.86 10.67 5.87
CA ASP A 293 22.28 11.85 6.64
C ASP A 293 21.45 12.03 7.92
N GLY A 294 20.44 11.18 8.16
CA GLY A 294 19.54 11.24 9.30
C GLY A 294 18.37 12.21 9.15
N ASN A 295 18.14 12.79 7.95
CA ASN A 295 17.01 13.65 7.68
C ASN A 295 15.75 12.83 7.43
N ILE A 296 14.59 13.42 7.74
CA ILE A 296 13.30 12.73 7.57
C ILE A 296 12.94 12.61 6.08
N VAL A 297 12.66 11.41 5.66
CA VAL A 297 11.98 11.09 4.41
C VAL A 297 10.56 10.67 4.73
N ALA A 298 9.59 11.45 4.26
CA ALA A 298 8.18 11.12 4.36
C ALA A 298 7.76 10.31 3.12
N PHE A 299 7.15 9.15 3.32
CA PHE A 299 6.73 8.30 2.21
C PHE A 299 5.36 7.68 2.46
N HIS A 300 4.72 7.23 1.41
CA HIS A 300 3.63 6.28 1.51
C HIS A 300 3.65 5.35 0.30
N THR A 301 3.43 4.07 0.56
CA THR A 301 3.17 3.07 -0.48
C THR A 301 1.67 2.92 -0.67
N GLY A 302 1.26 2.48 -1.85
CA GLY A 302 -0.12 2.11 -2.13
C GLY A 302 -0.14 0.74 -2.78
N TYR A 303 -1.00 -0.12 -2.28
CA TYR A 303 -1.22 -1.44 -2.84
C TYR A 303 -2.72 -1.72 -2.99
N LEU A 304 -3.08 -2.25 -4.12
CA LEU A 304 -4.34 -2.93 -4.43
C LEU A 304 -4.01 -4.04 -5.42
N PRO A 305 -4.76 -5.14 -5.45
CA PRO A 305 -4.53 -6.14 -6.49
C PRO A 305 -4.50 -5.50 -7.88
N GLY A 306 -3.36 -5.64 -8.55
CA GLY A 306 -3.09 -5.00 -9.84
C GLY A 306 -2.46 -3.62 -9.79
N TYR A 307 -2.29 -2.99 -8.64
CA TYR A 307 -1.67 -1.66 -8.56
C TYR A 307 -0.62 -1.59 -7.45
N THR A 308 0.45 -0.88 -7.74
CA THR A 308 1.45 -0.47 -6.75
C THR A 308 1.80 0.99 -6.97
N ALA A 309 1.79 1.78 -5.92
CA ALA A 309 2.14 3.18 -5.94
C ALA A 309 3.16 3.52 -4.85
N LEU A 310 4.01 4.50 -5.11
CA LEU A 310 4.93 5.06 -4.13
C LEU A 310 5.02 6.57 -4.33
N ILE A 311 4.95 7.30 -3.25
CA ILE A 311 5.46 8.67 -3.15
C ILE A 311 6.50 8.72 -2.02
N LYS A 312 7.66 9.33 -2.29
CA LYS A 312 8.76 9.46 -1.34
C LYS A 312 9.31 10.87 -1.41
N ARG A 313 9.28 11.59 -0.29
CA ARG A 313 9.60 13.01 -0.17
C ARG A 313 10.78 13.21 0.78
N TRP A 314 11.91 13.66 0.28
CA TRP A 314 13.03 14.12 1.11
C TRP A 314 12.75 15.57 1.50
N LEU A 315 12.38 15.79 2.75
CA LEU A 315 11.86 17.10 3.18
C LEU A 315 12.92 18.19 3.12
N GLU A 316 14.11 17.95 3.68
CA GLU A 316 15.23 18.89 3.72
C GLU A 316 15.88 19.13 2.35
N ARG A 317 15.90 18.11 1.51
CA ARG A 317 16.59 18.09 0.23
C ARG A 317 15.75 18.64 -0.93
N ASP A 318 14.48 19.00 -0.70
CA ASP A 318 13.51 19.35 -1.74
C ASP A 318 13.49 18.35 -2.90
N ALA A 319 13.40 17.07 -2.60
CA ALA A 319 13.31 16.03 -3.60
C ALA A 319 12.05 15.16 -3.43
N VAL A 320 11.54 14.63 -4.54
CA VAL A 320 10.41 13.71 -4.55
C VAL A 320 10.59 12.64 -5.61
N LEU A 321 10.32 11.38 -5.23
CA LEU A 321 10.19 10.24 -6.14
C LEU A 321 8.75 9.77 -6.13
N ILE A 322 8.17 9.58 -7.31
CA ILE A 322 6.83 9.06 -7.51
C ILE A 322 6.91 7.90 -8.51
N THR A 323 6.34 6.76 -8.17
CA THR A 323 6.15 5.64 -9.10
C THR A 323 4.72 5.13 -9.01
N LEU A 324 4.07 4.95 -10.15
CA LEU A 324 2.74 4.39 -10.29
C LEU A 324 2.81 3.21 -11.25
N CYS A 325 2.31 2.07 -10.83
CA CYS A 325 2.39 0.82 -11.56
C CYS A 325 1.02 0.13 -11.62
N ASP A 326 0.66 -0.40 -12.80
CA ASP A 326 -0.57 -1.12 -13.06
C ASP A 326 -0.41 -2.64 -13.00
N ARG A 327 0.64 -3.10 -12.34
CA ARG A 327 0.92 -4.52 -12.16
C ARG A 327 1.00 -4.89 -10.70
N ASP A 328 0.33 -5.98 -10.35
CA ASP A 328 0.53 -6.59 -9.05
C ASP A 328 1.87 -7.30 -9.03
N HIS A 329 2.72 -6.83 -8.17
CA HIS A 329 4.01 -7.44 -7.91
C HIS A 329 3.84 -8.58 -6.92
N THR A 330 3.31 -9.69 -7.39
CA THR A 330 3.39 -10.98 -6.67
C THR A 330 4.85 -11.37 -6.40
N ASP A 331 5.82 -10.73 -7.08
CA ASP A 331 7.22 -10.67 -6.66
C ASP A 331 7.61 -9.25 -6.23
N ALA A 332 7.28 -8.91 -4.98
CA ALA A 332 7.69 -7.64 -4.39
C ALA A 332 9.22 -7.40 -4.45
N ARG A 333 10.03 -8.46 -4.55
CA ARG A 333 11.49 -8.32 -4.72
C ARG A 333 11.83 -7.62 -6.03
N ALA A 334 11.11 -7.92 -7.11
CA ALA A 334 11.36 -7.32 -8.40
C ALA A 334 11.03 -5.82 -8.41
N TYR A 335 9.87 -5.45 -7.84
CA TYR A 335 9.51 -4.04 -7.68
C TYR A 335 10.40 -3.33 -6.65
N ASN A 336 10.65 -3.94 -5.50
CA ASN A 336 11.55 -3.38 -4.49
C ASN A 336 12.97 -3.22 -5.04
N GLY A 337 13.46 -4.17 -5.87
CA GLY A 337 14.71 -4.04 -6.58
C GLY A 337 14.73 -2.85 -7.54
N PHE A 338 13.63 -2.60 -8.25
CA PHE A 338 13.48 -1.42 -9.11
C PHE A 338 13.49 -0.12 -8.30
N VAL A 339 12.71 -0.03 -7.21
CA VAL A 339 12.68 1.16 -6.34
C VAL A 339 14.04 1.39 -5.68
N THR A 340 14.68 0.35 -5.15
CA THR A 340 16.05 0.44 -4.59
C THR A 340 17.07 0.90 -5.62
N GLY A 341 16.89 0.46 -6.87
CA GLY A 341 17.72 0.92 -7.98
C GLY A 341 17.52 2.41 -8.30
N LEU A 342 16.29 2.92 -8.21
CA LEU A 342 16.01 4.35 -8.30
C LEU A 342 16.65 5.13 -7.15
N ASP A 343 16.52 4.63 -5.90
CA ASP A 343 17.17 5.23 -4.73
C ASP A 343 18.70 5.29 -4.89
N ALA A 344 19.34 4.23 -5.36
CA ALA A 344 20.78 4.21 -5.65
C ALA A 344 21.17 5.33 -6.65
N ILE A 345 20.42 5.44 -7.76
CA ILE A 345 20.67 6.51 -8.76
C ILE A 345 20.48 7.91 -8.13
N ILE A 346 19.46 8.08 -7.30
CA ILE A 346 19.18 9.34 -6.58
C ILE A 346 20.36 9.71 -5.67
N ASN A 347 20.96 8.73 -5.01
CA ASN A 347 22.12 8.92 -4.13
C ASN A 347 23.46 8.97 -4.87
N GLY A 348 23.46 8.87 -6.22
CA GLY A 348 24.68 8.94 -7.03
C GLY A 348 25.42 7.61 -7.13
N GLU A 349 24.76 6.51 -6.85
CA GLU A 349 25.29 5.15 -6.90
C GLU A 349 24.85 4.41 -8.16
N GLU A 350 25.54 3.33 -8.51
CA GLU A 350 25.13 2.41 -9.58
C GLU A 350 24.05 1.45 -9.04
N PRO A 351 22.90 1.31 -9.75
CA PRO A 351 21.89 0.37 -9.34
C PRO A 351 22.37 -1.08 -9.49
N LYS A 352 21.96 -1.93 -8.56
CA LYS A 352 22.19 -3.38 -8.69
C LYS A 352 21.37 -3.94 -9.86
N PRO A 353 21.85 -5.01 -10.53
CA PRO A 353 21.09 -5.69 -11.57
C PRO A 353 19.70 -6.12 -11.05
N LEU A 354 18.65 -5.86 -11.84
CA LEU A 354 17.32 -6.31 -11.52
C LEU A 354 17.21 -7.83 -11.72
N THR A 355 16.51 -8.48 -10.80
CA THR A 355 16.15 -9.91 -10.92
C THR A 355 14.92 -10.04 -11.79
N ALA A 356 14.95 -10.88 -12.83
CA ALA A 356 13.75 -11.18 -13.60
C ALA A 356 12.83 -12.13 -12.81
N LEU A 357 11.52 -12.06 -13.08
CA LEU A 357 10.54 -13.01 -12.51
C LEU A 357 10.89 -14.47 -12.83
N GLU A 358 11.61 -14.72 -13.94
CA GLU A 358 12.00 -16.05 -14.40
C GLU A 358 13.38 -16.51 -13.88
N ASP A 359 14.18 -15.62 -13.29
CA ASP A 359 15.55 -15.91 -12.85
C ASP A 359 15.66 -16.61 -11.48
N ILE A 360 14.54 -17.13 -10.95
CA ILE A 360 14.62 -18.04 -9.81
C ILE A 360 15.16 -19.35 -10.33
N ALA A 361 16.45 -19.59 -10.14
CA ALA A 361 17.07 -20.87 -10.44
C ALA A 361 16.38 -21.95 -9.60
N ILE A 362 15.50 -22.71 -10.23
CA ILE A 362 14.90 -23.91 -9.64
C ILE A 362 16.01 -24.96 -9.65
N SER A 363 16.50 -25.34 -8.46
CA SER A 363 17.48 -26.42 -8.37
C SER A 363 16.82 -27.77 -8.62
N GLU A 364 17.61 -28.77 -9.07
CA GLU A 364 17.15 -30.16 -9.05
C GLU A 364 16.81 -30.56 -7.63
N PRO A 365 15.57 -31.00 -7.34
CA PRO A 365 15.11 -31.19 -5.99
C PRO A 365 15.67 -32.48 -5.37
N ASP A 366 16.37 -32.37 -4.25
CA ASP A 366 16.55 -33.51 -3.33
C ASP A 366 15.28 -33.64 -2.48
N ARG A 367 14.43 -34.62 -2.83
CA ARG A 367 13.12 -34.84 -2.19
C ARG A 367 13.20 -35.70 -0.92
N THR A 368 14.39 -36.13 -0.51
CA THR A 368 14.59 -37.16 0.54
C THR A 368 13.96 -36.75 1.88
N ASN A 369 13.93 -35.46 2.18
CA ASN A 369 13.48 -34.94 3.49
C ASN A 369 12.17 -34.14 3.43
N TRP A 370 11.51 -34.05 2.29
CA TRP A 370 10.34 -33.15 2.11
C TRP A 370 9.17 -33.49 3.04
N GLU A 371 8.94 -34.78 3.32
CA GLU A 371 7.90 -35.18 4.27
C GLU A 371 8.17 -34.65 5.69
N SER A 372 9.44 -34.48 6.08
CA SER A 372 9.79 -33.92 7.40
C SER A 372 9.46 -32.43 7.53
N PHE A 373 9.34 -31.74 6.39
CA PHE A 373 8.97 -30.32 6.35
C PHE A 373 7.46 -30.09 6.47
N CYS A 374 6.65 -31.13 6.24
CA CYS A 374 5.20 -31.03 6.34
C CYS A 374 4.75 -30.83 7.81
N GLY A 375 3.78 -29.96 8.01
CA GLY A 375 3.18 -29.68 9.33
C GLY A 375 2.61 -28.27 9.41
N ARG A 376 1.98 -27.99 10.53
CA ARG A 376 1.48 -26.66 10.86
C ARG A 376 2.58 -25.88 11.57
N TYR A 377 2.61 -24.56 11.33
CA TYR A 377 3.64 -23.69 11.85
C TYR A 377 3.01 -22.43 12.47
N GLU A 378 3.56 -21.99 13.59
CA GLU A 378 3.21 -20.74 14.25
C GLU A 378 4.31 -19.73 13.96
N MET A 379 3.93 -18.56 13.49
CA MET A 379 4.83 -17.46 13.17
C MET A 379 4.72 -16.34 14.20
N ASN A 380 5.84 -15.65 14.41
CA ASN A 380 5.89 -14.43 15.22
C ASN A 380 5.90 -13.16 14.38
N ASP A 381 5.64 -13.25 13.07
CA ASP A 381 5.65 -12.10 12.14
C ASP A 381 4.27 -11.96 11.48
N GLU A 382 3.71 -10.75 11.53
CA GLU A 382 2.33 -10.46 11.13
C GLU A 382 2.15 -10.39 9.61
N ASP A 383 3.25 -10.24 8.82
CA ASP A 383 3.18 -9.93 7.40
C ASP A 383 3.04 -11.15 6.47
N LEU A 384 3.32 -12.38 6.93
CA LEU A 384 3.15 -13.58 6.12
C LEU A 384 2.89 -14.82 7.00
N MET A 385 1.64 -15.22 7.10
CA MET A 385 1.27 -16.42 7.87
C MET A 385 1.30 -17.67 7.00
N ILE A 386 2.27 -18.56 7.22
CA ILE A 386 2.24 -19.93 6.70
C ILE A 386 1.56 -20.81 7.74
N GLU A 387 0.32 -21.20 7.46
CA GLU A 387 -0.44 -22.07 8.36
C GLU A 387 0.06 -23.52 8.32
N GLU A 388 0.33 -24.02 7.11
CA GLU A 388 0.67 -25.42 6.90
C GLU A 388 1.57 -25.61 5.69
N VAL A 389 2.53 -26.50 5.79
CA VAL A 389 3.32 -27.03 4.67
C VAL A 389 2.91 -28.48 4.44
N PHE A 390 2.61 -28.88 3.21
CA PHE A 390 2.13 -30.22 2.89
C PHE A 390 2.57 -30.71 1.51
N MET A 391 2.53 -32.04 1.30
CA MET A 391 2.80 -32.66 0.01
C MET A 391 1.52 -32.81 -0.81
N LYS A 392 1.59 -32.49 -2.10
CA LYS A 392 0.55 -32.74 -3.08
C LYS A 392 1.20 -33.12 -4.41
N ASP A 393 0.79 -34.27 -4.99
CA ASP A 393 1.30 -34.76 -6.27
C ASP A 393 2.84 -34.90 -6.34
N GLY A 394 3.48 -35.22 -5.19
CA GLY A 394 4.93 -35.34 -5.05
C GLY A 394 5.70 -34.02 -5.00
N GLU A 395 5.00 -32.92 -4.87
CA GLU A 395 5.55 -31.56 -4.75
C GLU A 395 5.17 -30.95 -3.39
N LEU A 396 5.97 -29.97 -2.94
CA LEU A 396 5.73 -29.28 -1.67
C LEU A 396 4.89 -28.03 -1.89
N PHE A 397 3.88 -27.86 -1.05
CA PHE A 397 2.98 -26.71 -1.04
C PHE A 397 2.93 -26.08 0.35
N ALA A 398 2.60 -24.79 0.40
CA ALA A 398 2.26 -24.11 1.64
C ALA A 398 0.87 -23.49 1.54
N SER A 399 0.13 -23.54 2.65
CA SER A 399 -1.05 -22.71 2.87
C SER A 399 -0.60 -21.40 3.51
N VAL A 400 -0.77 -20.30 2.81
CA VAL A 400 -0.37 -18.97 3.25
C VAL A 400 -1.60 -18.08 3.40
N HIS A 401 -1.58 -17.19 4.39
CA HIS A 401 -2.53 -16.10 4.48
C HIS A 401 -1.84 -14.82 4.01
N ASP A 402 -2.53 -14.03 3.23
CA ASP A 402 -2.07 -12.69 2.85
C ASP A 402 -2.52 -11.64 3.87
N GLU A 403 -1.98 -10.43 3.77
CA GLU A 403 -2.32 -9.28 4.62
C GLU A 403 -3.82 -8.91 4.58
N LEU A 404 -4.56 -9.42 3.60
CA LEU A 404 -6.00 -9.20 3.42
C LEU A 404 -6.85 -10.34 3.99
N GLY A 405 -6.21 -11.33 4.66
CA GLY A 405 -6.88 -12.49 5.25
C GLY A 405 -7.28 -13.55 4.24
N GLY A 406 -6.85 -13.42 2.98
CA GLY A 406 -7.05 -14.44 1.95
C GLY A 406 -6.17 -15.66 2.20
N LYS A 407 -6.75 -16.87 2.07
CA LYS A 407 -6.00 -18.13 2.14
C LYS A 407 -5.61 -18.60 0.75
N GLU A 408 -4.31 -18.74 0.50
CA GLU A 408 -3.76 -19.22 -0.76
C GLU A 408 -2.98 -20.52 -0.55
N ILE A 409 -3.10 -21.43 -1.50
CA ILE A 409 -2.23 -22.62 -1.59
C ILE A 409 -1.18 -22.35 -2.64
N VAL A 410 0.07 -22.23 -2.23
CA VAL A 410 1.19 -21.93 -3.10
C VAL A 410 2.13 -23.11 -3.23
N ARG A 411 2.59 -23.37 -4.46
CA ARG A 411 3.64 -24.37 -4.69
C ARG A 411 4.99 -23.78 -4.25
N LEU A 412 5.74 -24.57 -3.50
CA LEU A 412 7.09 -24.24 -3.08
C LEU A 412 8.11 -24.82 -4.08
N TYR A 413 8.88 -23.94 -4.70
CA TYR A 413 9.92 -24.31 -5.65
C TYR A 413 11.26 -24.43 -4.94
N PRO A 414 11.99 -25.55 -5.13
CA PRO A 414 13.30 -25.72 -4.50
C PRO A 414 14.33 -24.76 -5.09
N LEU A 415 14.98 -24.00 -4.21
CA LEU A 415 16.05 -23.05 -4.52
C LEU A 415 17.44 -23.60 -4.13
N GLY A 416 17.51 -24.83 -3.61
CA GLY A 416 18.71 -25.54 -3.16
C GLY A 416 18.82 -25.63 -1.63
N ASN A 417 19.58 -26.62 -1.13
CA ASN A 417 19.91 -26.77 0.29
C ASN A 417 18.74 -26.61 1.29
N ASN A 418 17.61 -27.26 1.03
CA ASN A 418 16.38 -27.12 1.83
C ASN A 418 15.82 -25.69 1.88
N VAL A 419 16.09 -24.90 0.87
CA VAL A 419 15.55 -23.58 0.65
C VAL A 419 14.49 -23.64 -0.43
N PHE A 420 13.34 -23.02 -0.15
CA PHE A 420 12.19 -22.98 -1.05
C PHE A 420 11.72 -21.55 -1.22
N GLY A 421 11.08 -21.29 -2.35
CA GLY A 421 10.44 -20.02 -2.65
C GLY A 421 9.21 -20.20 -3.51
N ARG A 422 8.38 -19.17 -3.62
CA ARG A 422 7.33 -19.08 -4.65
C ARG A 422 7.99 -18.70 -5.97
N LYS A 423 7.41 -19.13 -7.12
CA LYS A 423 7.84 -18.68 -8.45
C LYS A 423 7.65 -17.16 -8.60
N ALA A 424 6.72 -16.59 -7.85
CA ALA A 424 6.47 -15.16 -7.74
C ALA A 424 6.18 -14.82 -6.26
N GLY A 425 7.14 -14.35 -5.48
CA GLY A 425 6.86 -13.97 -4.11
C GLY A 425 8.06 -13.80 -3.18
N MET A 426 7.84 -13.08 -2.10
CA MET A 426 8.86 -12.55 -1.20
C MET A 426 9.47 -13.56 -0.24
N ALA A 427 8.74 -14.58 0.17
CA ALA A 427 9.18 -15.41 1.27
C ALA A 427 10.11 -16.51 0.78
N LYS A 428 11.31 -16.52 1.37
CA LYS A 428 12.25 -17.62 1.29
C LYS A 428 12.07 -18.50 2.52
N LEU A 429 11.58 -19.72 2.30
CA LEU A 429 11.47 -20.72 3.34
C LEU A 429 12.77 -21.52 3.40
N THR A 430 13.37 -21.58 4.56
CA THR A 430 14.56 -22.42 4.80
C THR A 430 14.27 -23.40 5.89
N PHE A 431 14.56 -24.70 5.64
CA PHE A 431 14.44 -25.75 6.66
C PHE A 431 15.83 -26.17 7.11
N ARG A 432 16.14 -25.94 8.40
CA ARG A 432 17.41 -26.33 9.04
C ARG A 432 17.13 -26.96 10.38
N ASP A 433 17.74 -28.12 10.63
CA ASP A 433 17.68 -28.80 11.93
C ASP A 433 16.25 -29.01 12.50
N GLY A 434 15.28 -29.22 11.59
CA GLY A 434 13.87 -29.37 11.96
C GLY A 434 13.11 -28.07 12.23
N VAL A 435 13.74 -26.92 12.02
CA VAL A 435 13.12 -25.60 12.13
C VAL A 435 12.87 -25.02 10.74
N MET A 436 11.64 -24.55 10.51
CA MET A 436 11.34 -23.71 9.35
C MET A 436 11.70 -22.26 9.70
N MET A 437 12.33 -21.58 8.76
CA MET A 437 12.61 -20.16 8.84
C MET A 437 12.02 -19.47 7.63
N ILE A 438 11.40 -18.31 7.82
CA ILE A 438 10.92 -17.42 6.76
C ILE A 438 11.77 -16.16 6.79
N ASN A 439 12.46 -15.88 5.68
CA ASN A 439 13.39 -14.75 5.60
C ASN A 439 14.36 -14.68 6.81
N ASP A 440 14.90 -15.86 7.23
CA ASP A 440 15.78 -16.06 8.37
C ASP A 440 15.15 -15.88 9.77
N LEU A 441 13.83 -15.69 9.88
CA LEU A 441 13.07 -15.70 11.14
C LEU A 441 12.54 -17.11 11.43
N PRO A 442 12.80 -17.68 12.63
CA PRO A 442 12.38 -19.03 12.95
C PRO A 442 10.88 -19.13 13.23
N CYS A 443 10.25 -20.18 12.68
CA CYS A 443 8.86 -20.54 12.92
C CYS A 443 8.78 -21.78 13.77
N LYS A 444 7.87 -21.78 14.74
CA LYS A 444 7.65 -22.94 15.62
C LYS A 444 6.71 -23.93 14.92
N LYS A 445 7.16 -25.18 14.74
CA LYS A 445 6.30 -26.28 14.31
C LYS A 445 5.34 -26.65 15.44
N LEU A 446 4.03 -26.71 15.14
CA LEU A 446 2.96 -27.05 16.09
C LEU A 446 2.79 -28.57 16.25
#